data_8a897a44a72ca05c8cb4fba8456b1b8a
#
_entry.id   8a897a44a72ca05c8cb4fba8456b1b8a
#
_cell.length_a   1.000
_cell.length_b   1.000
_cell.length_c   1.000
_cell.angle_alpha   90.00
_cell.angle_beta   90.00
_cell.angle_gamma   90.00
#
_symmetry.space_group_name_H-M   'P 1'
#
loop_
_entity.id
_entity.type
_entity.pdbx_description
1 polymer ?
#
loop_
_entity_poly.entity_id
_entity_poly.type
_entity_poly.pdbx_seq_one_letter_code
_entity_poly.pdbx_strand_id
1 'polypeptide(L)'
;MAWSNQELYKEVQKLGNEVLDYYVIDPEWTVRKILVHIVGAGHLYGQRLDRKPFSPFKLENDSDDVLIEQLLIELERIDQGLIKYANVDDGDLTYMTSQGERTSKISTIVSQMIFHAAEHRAQVVAALDKHNVRDINLDHYSVFGYIESLK
;
A
#
# COMPACT_ATOMS: atom_id res chain seq x y z
N MET A 1 3.27 6.93 -5.94
CA MET A 1 2.69 5.99 -4.94
C MET A 1 3.61 4.81 -4.71
N ALA A 2 3.99 4.07 -5.73
CA ALA A 2 4.89 2.92 -5.66
C ALA A 2 6.14 3.20 -4.81
N TRP A 3 6.96 4.13 -5.25
CA TRP A 3 8.16 4.56 -4.53
C TRP A 3 7.86 4.94 -3.07
N SER A 4 6.82 5.76 -2.81
CA SER A 4 6.47 6.20 -1.46
C SER A 4 6.09 5.05 -0.52
N ASN A 5 5.41 4.02 -1.03
CA ASN A 5 5.11 2.82 -0.24
C ASN A 5 6.39 2.04 0.05
N GLN A 6 7.20 1.76 -0.97
CA GLN A 6 8.44 1.00 -0.81
C GLN A 6 9.39 1.66 0.19
N GLU A 7 9.57 2.97 0.12
CA GLU A 7 10.44 3.69 1.05
C GLU A 7 9.91 3.62 2.49
N LEU A 8 8.60 3.83 2.71
CA LEU A 8 8.02 3.68 4.05
C LEU A 8 8.29 2.27 4.64
N TYR A 9 8.09 1.22 3.84
CA TYR A 9 8.29 -0.16 4.32
C TYR A 9 9.75 -0.43 4.66
N LYS A 10 10.70 0.07 3.87
CA LYS A 10 12.13 -0.03 4.15
C LYS A 10 12.50 0.69 5.45
N GLU A 11 11.93 1.88 5.70
CA GLU A 11 12.17 2.60 6.95
C GLU A 11 11.56 1.86 8.14
N VAL A 12 10.33 1.34 8.04
CA VAL A 12 9.73 0.53 9.11
C VAL A 12 10.58 -0.72 9.38
N GLN A 13 11.13 -1.37 8.35
CA GLN A 13 12.01 -2.53 8.50
C GLN A 13 13.26 -2.22 9.35
N LYS A 14 13.83 -1.02 9.19
CA LYS A 14 15.02 -0.59 9.97
C LYS A 14 14.73 -0.37 11.46
N LEU A 15 13.47 -0.10 11.81
CA LEU A 15 13.05 0.16 13.20
C LEU A 15 12.94 -1.13 14.05
N GLY A 16 12.94 -2.31 13.41
CA GLY A 16 12.81 -3.59 14.12
C GLY A 16 11.37 -4.09 14.21
N ASN A 17 11.20 -5.33 14.68
CA ASN A 17 9.91 -6.01 14.66
C ASN A 17 8.92 -5.50 15.71
N GLU A 18 9.40 -4.91 16.81
CA GLU A 18 8.55 -4.41 17.88
C GLU A 18 7.59 -3.30 17.44
N VAL A 19 7.95 -2.52 16.40
CA VAL A 19 7.08 -1.44 15.91
C VAL A 19 5.85 -1.98 15.18
N LEU A 20 5.86 -3.25 14.76
CA LEU A 20 4.75 -3.88 14.07
C LEU A 20 3.49 -3.99 14.92
N ASP A 21 3.64 -4.03 16.24
CA ASP A 21 2.53 -4.11 17.21
C ASP A 21 2.01 -2.74 17.64
N TYR A 22 2.63 -1.64 17.21
CA TYR A 22 2.20 -0.28 17.55
C TYR A 22 0.88 0.07 16.90
N TYR A 23 0.03 0.84 17.60
CA TYR A 23 -1.29 1.28 17.15
C TYR A 23 -1.65 2.66 17.70
N VAL A 24 -2.60 3.35 17.08
CA VAL A 24 -3.07 4.67 17.56
C VAL A 24 -4.17 4.52 18.60
N ILE A 25 -5.31 3.94 18.27
CA ILE A 25 -6.50 3.82 19.12
C ILE A 25 -6.90 2.36 19.28
N ASP A 26 -7.11 1.67 18.16
CA ASP A 26 -7.57 0.29 18.13
C ASP A 26 -6.37 -0.67 18.16
N PRO A 27 -6.20 -1.49 19.23
CA PRO A 27 -5.11 -2.44 19.33
C PRO A 27 -5.17 -3.56 18.30
N GLU A 28 -6.31 -3.76 17.63
CA GLU A 28 -6.42 -4.69 16.48
C GLU A 28 -5.99 -4.05 15.15
N TRP A 29 -5.77 -2.73 15.12
CA TRP A 29 -5.32 -1.99 13.93
C TRP A 29 -3.88 -1.51 14.09
N THR A 30 -2.97 -2.47 14.12
CA THR A 30 -1.53 -2.25 14.33
C THR A 30 -0.81 -1.84 13.03
N VAL A 31 0.43 -1.35 13.16
CA VAL A 31 1.32 -1.09 12.03
C VAL A 31 1.38 -2.30 11.08
N ARG A 32 1.56 -3.51 11.62
CA ARG A 32 1.48 -4.78 10.86
C ARG A 32 0.22 -4.86 10.00
N LYS A 33 -0.94 -4.69 10.63
CA LYS A 33 -2.24 -4.79 9.95
C LYS A 33 -2.39 -3.74 8.87
N ILE A 34 -1.94 -2.52 9.12
CA ILE A 34 -1.99 -1.42 8.16
C ILE A 34 -1.10 -1.71 6.95
N LEU A 35 0.13 -2.17 7.16
CA LEU A 35 1.06 -2.51 6.07
C LEU A 35 0.49 -3.64 5.20
N VAL A 36 0.02 -4.73 5.80
CA VAL A 36 -0.64 -5.84 5.07
C VAL A 36 -1.87 -5.33 4.31
N HIS A 37 -2.65 -4.41 4.91
CA HIS A 37 -3.84 -3.85 4.28
C HIS A 37 -3.52 -2.98 3.05
N ILE A 38 -2.46 -2.17 3.08
CA ILE A 38 -2.00 -1.40 1.92
C ILE A 38 -1.70 -2.33 0.74
N VAL A 39 -0.94 -3.40 0.98
CA VAL A 39 -0.59 -4.39 -0.06
C VAL A 39 -1.83 -5.13 -0.54
N GLY A 40 -2.67 -5.61 0.39
CA GLY A 40 -3.91 -6.31 0.05
C GLY A 40 -4.87 -5.46 -0.79
N ALA A 41 -5.01 -4.18 -0.46
CA ALA A 41 -5.82 -3.25 -1.24
C ALA A 41 -5.21 -3.01 -2.64
N GLY A 42 -3.89 -2.80 -2.72
CA GLY A 42 -3.18 -2.68 -4.00
C GLY A 42 -3.39 -3.90 -4.90
N HIS A 43 -3.29 -5.10 -4.34
CA HIS A 43 -3.58 -6.36 -5.02
C HIS A 43 -5.00 -6.39 -5.58
N LEU A 44 -6.01 -6.03 -4.78
CA LEU A 44 -7.41 -5.99 -5.21
C LEU A 44 -7.68 -4.93 -6.29
N TYR A 45 -7.07 -3.75 -6.19
CA TYR A 45 -7.17 -2.73 -7.25
C TYR A 45 -6.52 -3.20 -8.55
N GLY A 46 -5.38 -3.88 -8.47
CA GLY A 46 -4.74 -4.51 -9.62
C GLY A 46 -5.64 -5.55 -10.30
N GLN A 47 -6.31 -6.41 -9.52
CA GLN A 47 -7.29 -7.37 -10.04
C GLN A 47 -8.45 -6.68 -10.76
N ARG A 48 -9.00 -5.61 -10.18
CA ARG A 48 -10.07 -4.82 -10.81
C ARG A 48 -9.64 -4.28 -12.17
N LEU A 49 -8.47 -3.64 -12.23
CA LEU A 49 -7.91 -3.08 -13.46
C LEU A 49 -7.65 -4.17 -14.51
N ASP A 50 -7.16 -5.32 -14.11
CA ASP A 50 -6.91 -6.48 -14.97
C ASP A 50 -8.18 -7.30 -15.31
N ARG A 51 -9.35 -6.93 -14.78
CA ARG A 51 -10.60 -7.70 -14.88
C ARG A 51 -10.47 -9.16 -14.41
N LYS A 52 -9.59 -9.40 -13.43
CA LYS A 52 -9.41 -10.71 -12.83
C LYS A 52 -10.52 -11.03 -11.84
N PRO A 53 -10.82 -12.31 -11.59
CA PRO A 53 -11.71 -12.71 -10.51
C PRO A 53 -11.23 -12.17 -9.15
N PHE A 54 -12.17 -11.84 -8.28
CA PHE A 54 -11.86 -11.44 -6.91
C PHE A 54 -11.14 -12.57 -6.18
N SER A 55 -9.96 -12.27 -5.65
CA SER A 55 -9.17 -13.16 -4.82
C SER A 55 -8.46 -12.33 -3.75
N PRO A 56 -8.74 -12.55 -2.45
CA PRO A 56 -8.07 -11.81 -1.40
C PRO A 56 -6.56 -12.10 -1.38
N PHE A 57 -5.78 -11.08 -1.05
CA PHE A 57 -4.35 -11.23 -0.79
C PHE A 57 -4.14 -12.11 0.43
N LYS A 58 -3.15 -12.99 0.37
CA LYS A 58 -2.72 -13.84 1.48
C LYS A 58 -1.20 -13.79 1.58
N LEU A 59 -0.70 -13.62 2.79
CA LEU A 59 0.72 -13.82 3.08
C LEU A 59 1.05 -15.31 2.98
N GLU A 60 2.21 -15.63 2.45
CA GLU A 60 2.74 -17.00 2.43
C GLU A 60 3.26 -17.40 3.83
N ASN A 61 3.87 -16.42 4.52
CA ASN A 61 4.38 -16.56 5.87
C ASN A 61 4.08 -15.28 6.66
N ASP A 62 3.48 -15.37 7.83
CA ASP A 62 3.11 -14.24 8.69
C ASP A 62 4.13 -13.97 9.82
N SER A 63 5.27 -14.65 9.81
CA SER A 63 6.38 -14.37 10.73
C SER A 63 6.91 -12.96 10.56
N ASP A 64 7.17 -12.27 11.67
CA ASP A 64 7.71 -10.90 11.70
C ASP A 64 9.03 -10.76 10.94
N ASP A 65 9.88 -11.77 11.02
CA ASP A 65 11.22 -11.74 10.42
C ASP A 65 11.21 -11.64 8.89
N VAL A 66 10.13 -12.07 8.24
CA VAL A 66 10.02 -12.07 6.78
C VAL A 66 8.86 -11.22 6.25
N LEU A 67 8.04 -10.66 7.14
CA LEU A 67 6.83 -9.93 6.77
C LEU A 67 7.11 -8.78 5.80
N ILE A 68 7.98 -7.86 6.20
CA ILE A 68 8.25 -6.65 5.41
C ILE A 68 8.85 -7.02 4.05
N GLU A 69 9.73 -8.02 3.99
CA GLU A 69 10.33 -8.47 2.75
C GLU A 69 9.27 -9.01 1.77
N GLN A 70 8.37 -9.87 2.24
CA GLN A 70 7.26 -10.37 1.41
C GLN A 70 6.36 -9.25 0.90
N LEU A 71 6.04 -8.27 1.78
CA LEU A 71 5.21 -7.14 1.40
C LEU A 71 5.91 -6.24 0.38
N LEU A 72 7.22 -6.03 0.46
CA LEU A 72 8.01 -5.28 -0.53
C LEU A 72 8.01 -5.98 -1.89
N ILE A 73 8.20 -7.29 -1.93
CA ILE A 73 8.15 -8.08 -3.18
C ILE A 73 6.77 -7.94 -3.83
N GLU A 74 5.70 -8.05 -3.05
CA GLU A 74 4.34 -7.94 -3.58
C GLU A 74 4.02 -6.51 -4.04
N LEU A 75 4.48 -5.47 -3.32
CA LEU A 75 4.36 -4.08 -3.76
C LEU A 75 5.01 -3.86 -5.12
N GLU A 76 6.24 -4.34 -5.31
CA GLU A 76 6.92 -4.22 -6.59
C GLU A 76 6.15 -4.90 -7.71
N ARG A 77 5.65 -6.11 -7.46
CA ARG A 77 4.82 -6.86 -8.43
C ARG A 77 3.55 -6.09 -8.82
N ILE A 78 2.86 -5.50 -7.83
CA ILE A 78 1.68 -4.67 -8.04
C ILE A 78 2.04 -3.45 -8.89
N ASP A 79 3.08 -2.74 -8.52
CA ASP A 79 3.50 -1.50 -9.17
C ASP A 79 3.89 -1.72 -10.63
N GLN A 80 4.65 -2.77 -10.92
CA GLN A 80 4.98 -3.16 -12.30
C GLN A 80 3.72 -3.49 -13.13
N GLY A 81 2.74 -4.17 -12.51
CA GLY A 81 1.46 -4.47 -13.15
C GLY A 81 0.62 -3.24 -13.46
N LEU A 82 0.82 -2.14 -12.73
CA LEU A 82 0.02 -0.91 -12.82
C LEU A 82 0.58 0.13 -13.81
N ILE A 83 1.87 0.10 -14.13
CA ILE A 83 2.51 1.05 -15.05
C ILE A 83 1.77 1.14 -16.39
N LYS A 84 1.26 0.03 -16.89
CA LYS A 84 0.50 0.00 -18.14
C LYS A 84 -0.76 0.87 -18.13
N TYR A 85 -1.34 1.14 -16.95
CA TYR A 85 -2.54 1.97 -16.81
C TYR A 85 -2.25 3.47 -16.73
N ALA A 86 -0.98 3.89 -16.66
CA ALA A 86 -0.61 5.30 -16.65
C ALA A 86 -0.86 6.01 -17.99
N ASN A 87 -0.91 5.26 -19.10
CA ASN A 87 -1.00 5.78 -20.46
C ASN A 87 -2.17 5.20 -21.27
N VAL A 88 -3.22 4.72 -20.60
CA VAL A 88 -4.43 4.24 -21.28
C VAL A 88 -5.50 5.33 -21.27
N ASP A 89 -6.38 5.30 -22.26
CA ASP A 89 -7.57 6.16 -22.29
C ASP A 89 -8.47 5.84 -21.09
N ASP A 90 -9.01 6.89 -20.46
CA ASP A 90 -9.89 6.78 -19.30
C ASP A 90 -11.29 6.28 -19.71
N GLY A 91 -11.41 4.98 -19.82
CA GLY A 91 -12.66 4.28 -20.15
C GLY A 91 -13.34 3.68 -18.93
N ASP A 92 -14.59 3.27 -19.14
CA ASP A 92 -15.34 2.49 -18.16
C ASP A 92 -14.81 1.05 -18.10
N LEU A 93 -14.65 0.56 -16.89
CA LEU A 93 -14.16 -0.77 -16.58
C LEU A 93 -15.17 -1.50 -15.69
N THR A 94 -15.64 -2.66 -16.15
CA THR A 94 -16.48 -3.55 -15.36
C THR A 94 -15.60 -4.63 -14.72
N TYR A 95 -15.78 -4.85 -13.41
CA TYR A 95 -14.98 -5.77 -12.61
C TYR A 95 -15.80 -6.42 -11.50
N MET A 96 -15.32 -7.54 -10.98
CA MET A 96 -15.93 -8.25 -9.86
C MET A 96 -15.40 -7.78 -8.51
N THR A 97 -16.29 -7.69 -7.51
CA THR A 97 -15.97 -7.48 -6.10
C THR A 97 -16.60 -8.61 -5.27
N SER A 98 -16.29 -8.65 -3.96
CA SER A 98 -16.95 -9.55 -3.01
C SER A 98 -18.48 -9.31 -2.91
N GLN A 99 -18.96 -8.15 -3.36
CA GLN A 99 -20.38 -7.75 -3.34
C GLN A 99 -21.05 -7.83 -4.73
N GLY A 100 -20.37 -8.41 -5.73
CA GLY A 100 -20.85 -8.51 -7.10
C GLY A 100 -20.15 -7.57 -8.07
N GLU A 101 -20.73 -7.46 -9.27
CA GLU A 101 -20.21 -6.66 -10.37
C GLU A 101 -20.33 -5.15 -10.11
N ARG A 102 -19.31 -4.40 -10.52
CA ARG A 102 -19.24 -2.94 -10.44
C ARG A 102 -18.61 -2.38 -11.72
N THR A 103 -18.98 -1.14 -12.06
CA THR A 103 -18.36 -0.38 -13.16
C THR A 103 -17.81 0.93 -12.61
N SER A 104 -16.61 1.28 -13.00
CA SER A 104 -15.94 2.54 -12.65
C SER A 104 -14.98 2.95 -13.75
N LYS A 105 -14.61 4.23 -13.81
CA LYS A 105 -13.53 4.66 -14.69
C LYS A 105 -12.19 4.14 -14.19
N ILE A 106 -11.27 3.88 -15.12
CA ILE A 106 -9.89 3.47 -14.81
C ILE A 106 -9.23 4.50 -13.89
N SER A 107 -9.36 5.79 -14.21
CA SER A 107 -8.82 6.89 -13.39
C SER A 107 -9.36 6.88 -11.95
N THR A 108 -10.64 6.53 -11.76
CA THR A 108 -11.25 6.42 -10.42
C THR A 108 -10.59 5.34 -9.60
N ILE A 109 -10.35 4.16 -10.20
CA ILE A 109 -9.71 3.03 -9.49
C ILE A 109 -8.25 3.39 -9.13
N VAL A 110 -7.52 3.97 -10.09
CA VAL A 110 -6.11 4.39 -9.87
C VAL A 110 -6.03 5.49 -8.79
N SER A 111 -6.90 6.50 -8.86
CA SER A 111 -6.93 7.58 -7.86
C SER A 111 -7.27 7.04 -6.47
N GLN A 112 -8.28 6.18 -6.36
CA GLN A 112 -8.65 5.57 -5.08
C GLN A 112 -7.48 4.78 -4.47
N MET A 113 -6.74 4.04 -5.27
CA MET A 113 -5.58 3.29 -4.81
C MET A 113 -4.48 4.23 -4.26
N ILE A 114 -4.24 5.37 -4.93
CA ILE A 114 -3.24 6.36 -4.50
C ILE A 114 -3.66 6.99 -3.15
N PHE A 115 -4.90 7.47 -3.05
CA PHE A 115 -5.41 8.10 -1.83
C PHE A 115 -5.47 7.12 -0.66
N HIS A 116 -5.97 5.93 -0.88
CA HIS A 116 -6.04 4.86 0.12
C HIS A 116 -4.65 4.54 0.71
N ALA A 117 -3.64 4.38 -0.14
CA ALA A 117 -2.29 4.13 0.33
C ALA A 117 -1.72 5.34 1.10
N ALA A 118 -2.01 6.58 0.68
CA ALA A 118 -1.57 7.79 1.38
C ALA A 118 -2.18 7.91 2.78
N GLU A 119 -3.49 7.65 2.90
CA GLU A 119 -4.21 7.64 4.19
C GLU A 119 -3.60 6.61 5.16
N HIS A 120 -3.33 5.42 4.69
CA HIS A 120 -2.77 4.36 5.53
C HIS A 120 -1.30 4.58 5.87
N ARG A 121 -0.49 5.19 5.00
CA ARG A 121 0.86 5.62 5.37
C ARG A 121 0.83 6.64 6.52
N ALA A 122 -0.12 7.57 6.50
CA ALA A 122 -0.29 8.51 7.61
C ALA A 122 -0.67 7.81 8.91
N GLN A 123 -1.49 6.76 8.86
CA GLN A 123 -1.83 5.95 10.03
C GLN A 123 -0.62 5.20 10.60
N VAL A 124 0.26 4.64 9.75
CA VAL A 124 1.52 4.03 10.19
C VAL A 124 2.35 5.03 10.97
N VAL A 125 2.59 6.22 10.40
CA VAL A 125 3.40 7.26 11.06
C VAL A 125 2.75 7.73 12.35
N ALA A 126 1.41 7.92 12.37
CA ALA A 126 0.70 8.28 13.60
C ALA A 126 0.83 7.20 14.70
N ALA A 127 0.87 5.91 14.35
CA ALA A 127 1.10 4.85 15.30
C ALA A 127 2.52 4.88 15.87
N LEU A 128 3.52 5.11 15.02
CA LEU A 128 4.91 5.26 15.42
C LEU A 128 5.09 6.49 16.33
N ASP A 129 4.55 7.64 15.96
CA ASP A 129 4.62 8.90 16.72
C ASP A 129 4.03 8.74 18.12
N LYS A 130 2.89 8.05 18.27
CA LYS A 130 2.28 7.77 19.55
C LYS A 130 3.21 6.98 20.49
N HIS A 131 4.06 6.15 19.94
CA HIS A 131 5.04 5.36 20.66
C HIS A 131 6.44 6.03 20.71
N ASN A 132 6.52 7.34 20.40
CA ASN A 132 7.74 8.16 20.39
C ASN A 132 8.80 7.77 19.36
N VAL A 133 8.43 7.05 18.33
CA VAL A 133 9.29 6.77 17.15
C VAL A 133 8.99 7.83 16.10
N ARG A 134 9.92 8.78 15.88
CA ARG A 134 9.73 9.97 15.02
C ARG A 134 10.74 10.03 13.86
N ASP A 135 11.23 8.90 13.44
CA ASP A 135 12.27 8.79 12.41
C ASP A 135 11.71 8.94 10.99
N ILE A 136 10.38 8.81 10.82
CA ILE A 136 9.72 8.83 9.52
C ILE A 136 8.96 10.14 9.32
N ASN A 137 9.37 10.92 8.31
CA ASN A 137 8.68 12.14 7.88
C ASN A 137 8.02 11.92 6.52
N LEU A 138 6.68 11.99 6.46
CA LEU A 138 5.90 11.77 5.23
C LEU A 138 6.18 12.80 4.13
N ASP A 139 6.67 13.99 4.44
CA ASP A 139 7.02 14.99 3.43
C ASP A 139 8.13 14.48 2.49
N HIS A 140 9.00 13.60 2.98
CA HIS A 140 10.04 12.96 2.17
C HIS A 140 9.46 12.00 1.12
N TYR A 141 8.24 11.49 1.32
CA TYR A 141 7.57 10.53 0.42
C TYR A 141 6.57 11.18 -0.53
N SER A 142 6.68 12.49 -0.71
CA SER A 142 5.88 13.25 -1.67
C SER A 142 6.36 13.01 -3.11
N VAL A 143 5.59 13.51 -4.08
CA VAL A 143 6.01 13.50 -5.50
C VAL A 143 7.31 14.28 -5.68
N PHE A 144 7.50 15.37 -4.93
CA PHE A 144 8.73 16.15 -4.97
C PHE A 144 9.91 15.37 -4.39
N GLY A 145 9.72 14.65 -3.28
CA GLY A 145 10.73 13.75 -2.73
C GLY A 145 11.17 12.67 -3.73
N TYR A 146 10.22 12.10 -4.48
CA TYR A 146 10.54 11.17 -5.56
C TYR A 146 11.41 11.81 -6.66
N ILE A 147 11.06 13.02 -7.12
CA ILE A 147 11.83 13.72 -8.14
C ILE A 147 13.27 14.00 -7.66
N GLU A 148 13.44 14.38 -6.40
CA GLU A 148 14.78 14.59 -5.82
C GLU A 148 15.59 13.28 -5.73
N SER A 149 14.95 12.13 -5.46
CA SER A 149 15.62 10.82 -5.40
C SER A 149 16.16 10.32 -6.76
N LEU A 150 15.75 10.95 -7.87
CA LEU A 150 16.22 10.62 -9.22
C LEU A 150 17.48 11.38 -9.64
N LYS A 151 17.96 12.32 -8.83
CA LYS A 151 19.17 13.12 -9.08
C LYS A 151 20.42 12.42 -8.56
#